data_3dd1290084c9af36259acc5020992e2f
#
_entry.id   3dd1290084c9af36259acc5020992e2f
#
_cell.length_a   1.000
_cell.length_b   1.000
_cell.length_c   1.000
_cell.angle_alpha   90.00
_cell.angle_beta   90.00
_cell.angle_gamma   90.00
#
_symmetry.space_group_name_H-M   'P 1'
#
loop_
_entity.id
_entity.type
_entity.pdbx_description
1 polymer ?
#
loop_
_entity_poly.entity_id
_entity_poly.type
_entity_poly.pdbx_seq_one_letter_code
_entity_poly.pdbx_strand_id
1 'polypeptide(L)'
;RAVDVDTLVLLLGMMLLAAYLTRAAFFRATAYYVLVHSKTPRGLLLALVMISGLLSAFLVNDTVCLMLTPLVLMLVKSADLPPLPYLLGLCMASNAGSVATFTGNPQNMIIGVASKIPYAQFIAYMALPALLSLLVVLAVLLFMFSKELPHRSIHPEGPPPPVDRRLMVICSIAVAGILVAFFAGLPLSWSALV
;
A
#
# COMPACT_ATOMS: atom_id res chain seq x y z
N ARG A 1 -24.20 -12.62 -17.39
CA ARG A 1 -24.04 -13.22 -16.05
C ARG A 1 -23.99 -12.09 -15.05
N ALA A 2 -24.79 -12.20 -13.96
CA ALA A 2 -24.89 -11.14 -12.95
C ALA A 2 -23.65 -11.03 -12.03
N VAL A 3 -22.74 -12.02 -12.06
CA VAL A 3 -21.54 -12.09 -11.21
C VAL A 3 -20.34 -12.40 -12.09
N ASP A 4 -19.32 -11.54 -12.01
CA ASP A 4 -18.02 -11.76 -12.66
C ASP A 4 -17.12 -12.59 -11.75
N VAL A 5 -17.02 -13.88 -12.06
CA VAL A 5 -16.25 -14.86 -11.27
C VAL A 5 -14.76 -14.55 -11.34
N ASP A 6 -14.25 -14.07 -12.48
CA ASP A 6 -12.83 -13.76 -12.65
C ASP A 6 -12.38 -12.62 -11.72
N THR A 7 -13.21 -11.59 -11.61
CA THR A 7 -12.95 -10.49 -10.65
C THR A 7 -12.99 -10.97 -9.19
N LEU A 8 -13.96 -11.85 -8.85
CA LEU A 8 -14.04 -12.39 -7.49
C LEU A 8 -12.83 -13.25 -7.13
N VAL A 9 -12.38 -14.09 -8.06
CA VAL A 9 -11.20 -14.94 -7.90
C VAL A 9 -9.94 -14.09 -7.72
N LEU A 10 -9.76 -13.06 -8.56
CA LEU A 10 -8.65 -12.12 -8.45
C LEU A 10 -8.65 -11.41 -7.08
N LEU A 11 -9.81 -10.89 -6.67
CA LEU A 11 -9.94 -10.21 -5.38
C LEU A 11 -9.62 -11.13 -4.21
N LEU A 12 -10.16 -12.36 -4.23
CA LEU A 12 -9.89 -13.37 -3.19
C LEU A 12 -8.39 -13.71 -3.11
N GLY A 13 -7.73 -13.95 -4.25
CA GLY A 13 -6.30 -14.22 -4.30
C GLY A 13 -5.47 -13.10 -3.68
N MET A 14 -5.76 -11.85 -4.05
CA MET A 14 -5.07 -10.68 -3.51
C MET A 14 -5.34 -10.48 -2.00
N MET A 15 -6.55 -10.77 -1.52
CA MET A 15 -6.87 -10.73 -0.09
C MET A 15 -6.14 -11.82 0.69
N LEU A 16 -6.05 -13.03 0.16
CA LEU A 16 -5.29 -14.13 0.78
C LEU A 16 -3.80 -13.79 0.86
N LEU A 17 -3.22 -13.28 -0.21
CA LEU A 17 -1.83 -12.81 -0.22
C LEU A 17 -1.58 -11.77 0.87
N ALA A 18 -2.44 -10.77 0.98
CA ALA A 18 -2.33 -9.72 2.01
C ALA A 18 -2.50 -10.28 3.43
N ALA A 19 -3.36 -11.28 3.64
CA ALA A 19 -3.50 -11.97 4.93
C ALA A 19 -2.21 -12.72 5.32
N TYR A 20 -1.57 -13.41 4.38
CA TYR A 20 -0.29 -14.08 4.63
C TYR A 20 0.85 -13.09 4.88
N LEU A 21 0.92 -11.98 4.14
CA LEU A 21 1.86 -10.88 4.41
C LEU A 21 1.66 -10.29 5.83
N THR A 22 0.42 -10.18 6.27
CA THR A 22 0.10 -9.74 7.64
C THR A 22 0.64 -10.73 8.68
N ARG A 23 0.43 -12.03 8.46
CA ARG A 23 0.98 -13.09 9.35
C ARG A 23 2.50 -13.11 9.35
N ALA A 24 3.14 -12.81 8.24
CA ALA A 24 4.59 -12.68 8.12
C ALA A 24 5.14 -11.43 8.85
N ALA A 25 4.30 -10.60 9.43
CA ALA A 25 4.61 -9.30 10.01
C ALA A 25 5.16 -8.26 9.02
N PHE A 26 4.88 -8.40 7.72
CA PHE A 26 5.34 -7.50 6.67
C PHE A 26 4.95 -6.05 6.93
N PHE A 27 3.68 -5.77 7.21
CA PHE A 27 3.21 -4.40 7.48
C PHE A 27 3.84 -3.82 8.74
N ARG A 28 4.06 -4.63 9.80
CA ARG A 28 4.73 -4.20 11.02
C ARG A 28 6.19 -3.84 10.76
N ALA A 29 6.89 -4.66 10.00
CA ALA A 29 8.27 -4.37 9.59
C ALA A 29 8.33 -3.10 8.74
N THR A 30 7.45 -2.95 7.76
CA THR A 30 7.36 -1.75 6.92
C THR A 30 7.14 -0.50 7.76
N ALA A 31 6.16 -0.50 8.66
CA ALA A 31 5.87 0.62 9.55
C ALA A 31 7.08 0.97 10.44
N TYR A 32 7.75 -0.03 10.99
CA TYR A 32 8.97 0.17 11.79
C TYR A 32 10.10 0.82 10.96
N TYR A 33 10.37 0.31 9.74
CA TYR A 33 11.40 0.88 8.88
C TYR A 33 11.07 2.30 8.42
N VAL A 34 9.80 2.60 8.18
CA VAL A 34 9.33 3.97 7.89
C VAL A 34 9.69 4.89 9.05
N LEU A 35 9.40 4.49 10.29
CA LEU A 35 9.69 5.30 11.47
C LEU A 35 11.20 5.50 11.67
N VAL A 36 12.00 4.42 11.60
CA VAL A 36 13.46 4.47 11.82
C VAL A 36 14.17 5.37 10.81
N HIS A 37 13.70 5.38 9.56
CA HIS A 37 14.32 6.22 8.52
C HIS A 37 13.74 7.64 8.49
N SER A 38 12.65 7.90 9.19
CA SER A 38 12.00 9.22 9.25
C SER A 38 12.56 10.02 10.42
N LYS A 39 13.45 10.96 10.13
CA LYS A 39 14.09 11.79 11.16
C LYS A 39 13.20 12.93 11.69
N THR A 40 12.12 13.27 10.96
CA THR A 40 11.25 14.40 11.28
C THR A 40 9.78 14.03 11.08
N PRO A 41 8.82 14.73 11.76
CA PRO A 41 7.38 14.53 11.56
C PRO A 41 6.95 14.65 10.08
N ARG A 42 7.48 15.64 9.37
CA ARG A 42 7.21 15.81 7.93
C ARG A 42 7.79 14.70 7.09
N GLY A 43 9.00 14.22 7.43
CA GLY A 43 9.62 13.07 6.78
C GLY A 43 8.82 11.78 7.01
N LEU A 44 8.24 11.61 8.22
CA LEU A 44 7.35 10.49 8.53
C LEU A 44 6.08 10.54 7.68
N LEU A 45 5.46 11.71 7.54
CA LEU A 45 4.28 11.89 6.68
C LEU A 45 4.61 11.59 5.22
N LEU A 46 5.72 12.12 4.69
CA LEU A 46 6.19 11.84 3.33
C LEU A 46 6.38 10.32 3.11
N ALA A 47 7.16 9.67 3.99
CA ALA A 47 7.43 8.25 3.87
C ALA A 47 6.15 7.40 3.96
N LEU A 48 5.24 7.76 4.86
CA LEU A 48 3.94 7.10 5.00
C LEU A 48 3.09 7.23 3.73
N VAL A 49 2.95 8.45 3.18
CA VAL A 49 2.19 8.70 1.94
C VAL A 49 2.78 7.91 0.78
N MET A 50 4.09 7.97 0.59
CA MET A 50 4.75 7.27 -0.53
C MET A 50 4.67 5.75 -0.40
N ILE A 51 4.90 5.21 0.80
CA ILE A 51 4.90 3.76 1.02
C ILE A 51 3.48 3.20 1.01
N SER A 52 2.50 3.85 1.64
CA SER A 52 1.11 3.39 1.58
C SER A 52 0.55 3.45 0.16
N GLY A 53 0.87 4.49 -0.60
CA GLY A 53 0.52 4.58 -2.02
C GLY A 53 1.15 3.46 -2.85
N LEU A 54 2.44 3.19 -2.66
CA LEU A 54 3.15 2.11 -3.36
C LEU A 54 2.58 0.73 -3.00
N LEU A 55 2.37 0.46 -1.71
CA LEU A 55 1.77 -0.80 -1.28
C LEU A 55 0.37 -0.98 -1.85
N SER A 56 -0.44 0.08 -1.86
CA SER A 56 -1.79 0.04 -2.42
C SER A 56 -1.84 -0.12 -3.93
N ALA A 57 -0.77 0.22 -4.64
CA ALA A 57 -0.68 -0.07 -6.06
C ALA A 57 -0.63 -1.58 -6.35
N PHE A 58 -0.03 -2.38 -5.47
CA PHE A 58 0.16 -3.82 -5.68
C PHE A 58 -0.70 -4.69 -4.76
N LEU A 59 -1.17 -4.13 -3.65
CA LEU A 59 -2.07 -4.78 -2.70
C LEU A 59 -3.39 -4.00 -2.67
N VAL A 60 -4.48 -4.67 -2.35
CA VAL A 60 -5.80 -4.01 -2.29
C VAL A 60 -5.76 -2.86 -1.26
N ASN A 61 -6.13 -1.65 -1.69
CA ASN A 61 -6.06 -0.43 -0.88
C ASN A 61 -6.74 -0.55 0.49
N ASP A 62 -7.92 -1.19 0.53
CA ASP A 62 -8.68 -1.41 1.77
C ASP A 62 -7.89 -2.23 2.77
N THR A 63 -7.18 -3.27 2.29
CA THR A 63 -6.31 -4.10 3.14
C THR A 63 -5.12 -3.30 3.66
N VAL A 64 -4.50 -2.46 2.82
CA VAL A 64 -3.39 -1.59 3.23
C VAL A 64 -3.85 -0.61 4.31
N CYS A 65 -5.00 0.06 4.13
CA CYS A 65 -5.59 0.93 5.13
C CYS A 65 -5.86 0.20 6.44
N LEU A 66 -6.54 -0.95 6.37
CA LEU A 66 -6.93 -1.73 7.54
C LEU A 66 -5.71 -2.19 8.36
N MET A 67 -4.66 -2.67 7.67
CA MET A 67 -3.47 -3.20 8.33
C MET A 67 -2.54 -2.10 8.86
N LEU A 68 -2.39 -1.00 8.14
CA LEU A 68 -1.49 0.08 8.55
C LEU A 68 -2.11 1.03 9.58
N THR A 69 -3.42 1.21 9.65
CA THR A 69 -4.08 2.14 10.58
C THR A 69 -3.65 1.91 12.05
N PRO A 70 -3.77 0.71 12.65
CA PRO A 70 -3.36 0.50 14.03
C PRO A 70 -1.84 0.72 14.21
N LEU A 71 -1.04 0.40 13.19
CA LEU A 71 0.41 0.60 13.25
C LEU A 71 0.78 2.08 13.21
N VAL A 72 0.14 2.86 12.33
CA VAL A 72 0.30 4.32 12.27
C VAL A 72 -0.11 4.96 13.59
N LEU A 73 -1.25 4.58 14.17
CA LEU A 73 -1.68 5.07 15.48
C LEU A 73 -0.65 4.79 16.58
N MET A 74 -0.09 3.58 16.59
CA MET A 74 0.96 3.22 17.54
C MET A 74 2.21 4.09 17.33
N LEU A 75 2.65 4.27 16.08
CA LEU A 75 3.83 5.05 15.73
C LEU A 75 3.69 6.53 16.12
N VAL A 76 2.57 7.18 15.77
CA VAL A 76 2.36 8.59 16.07
C VAL A 76 2.20 8.83 17.57
N LYS A 77 1.58 7.89 18.29
CA LYS A 77 1.46 7.93 19.75
C LYS A 77 2.82 7.80 20.43
N SER A 78 3.68 6.88 19.98
CA SER A 78 5.02 6.72 20.56
C SER A 78 5.94 7.91 20.29
N ALA A 79 5.70 8.63 19.17
CA ALA A 79 6.43 9.83 18.80
C ALA A 79 5.80 11.13 19.33
N ASP A 80 4.73 11.05 20.13
CA ASP A 80 3.95 12.20 20.63
C ASP A 80 3.56 13.17 19.49
N LEU A 81 2.95 12.63 18.42
CA LEU A 81 2.51 13.36 17.23
C LEU A 81 0.99 13.33 17.10
N PRO A 82 0.38 14.38 16.50
CA PRO A 82 -1.05 14.38 16.21
C PRO A 82 -1.40 13.28 15.19
N PRO A 83 -2.39 12.40 15.45
CA PRO A 83 -2.67 11.28 14.57
C PRO A 83 -3.33 11.67 13.24
N LEU A 84 -4.09 12.77 13.23
CA LEU A 84 -4.96 13.15 12.12
C LEU A 84 -4.21 13.31 10.78
N PRO A 85 -3.08 14.04 10.68
CA PRO A 85 -2.36 14.19 9.41
C PRO A 85 -1.91 12.85 8.81
N TYR A 86 -1.47 11.93 9.68
CA TYR A 86 -0.95 10.63 9.26
C TYR A 86 -2.06 9.66 8.84
N LEU A 87 -3.20 9.67 9.54
CA LEU A 87 -4.36 8.85 9.17
C LEU A 87 -4.99 9.32 7.86
N LEU A 88 -5.11 10.64 7.67
CA LEU A 88 -5.55 11.21 6.40
C LEU A 88 -4.54 10.89 5.29
N GLY A 89 -3.24 11.00 5.59
CA GLY A 89 -2.17 10.63 4.66
C GLY A 89 -2.27 9.18 4.22
N LEU A 90 -2.45 8.24 5.15
CA LEU A 90 -2.65 6.82 4.85
C LEU A 90 -3.89 6.60 3.98
N CYS A 91 -5.03 7.14 4.39
CA CYS A 91 -6.31 6.93 3.70
C CYS A 91 -6.28 7.50 2.27
N MET A 92 -5.85 8.75 2.11
CA MET A 92 -5.81 9.42 0.80
C MET A 92 -4.75 8.82 -0.11
N ALA A 93 -3.55 8.50 0.43
CA ALA A 93 -2.47 7.93 -0.35
C ALA A 93 -2.75 6.49 -0.81
N SER A 94 -3.38 5.67 0.03
CA SER A 94 -3.76 4.33 -0.40
C SER A 94 -4.77 4.35 -1.55
N ASN A 95 -5.74 5.26 -1.52
CA ASN A 95 -6.66 5.45 -2.65
C ASN A 95 -5.95 5.99 -3.89
N ALA A 96 -5.13 7.05 -3.75
CA ALA A 96 -4.39 7.63 -4.87
C ALA A 96 -3.41 6.63 -5.52
N GLY A 97 -2.66 5.89 -4.70
CA GLY A 97 -1.69 4.90 -5.18
C GLY A 97 -2.33 3.69 -5.86
N SER A 98 -3.49 3.24 -5.35
CA SER A 98 -4.20 2.07 -5.88
C SER A 98 -4.68 2.24 -7.33
N VAL A 99 -4.79 3.48 -7.79
CA VAL A 99 -5.18 3.78 -9.18
C VAL A 99 -4.13 3.31 -10.19
N ALA A 100 -2.87 3.15 -9.78
CA ALA A 100 -1.75 2.83 -10.67
C ALA A 100 -1.86 1.48 -11.36
N THR A 101 -2.53 0.49 -10.77
CA THR A 101 -2.58 -0.89 -11.29
C THR A 101 -3.98 -1.48 -11.23
N PHE A 102 -4.19 -2.61 -11.92
CA PHE A 102 -5.45 -3.34 -11.82
C PHE A 102 -5.69 -3.92 -10.42
N THR A 103 -4.64 -4.34 -9.73
CA THR A 103 -4.75 -5.01 -8.42
C THR A 103 -4.88 -4.06 -7.25
N GLY A 104 -4.73 -2.75 -7.48
CA GLY A 104 -4.76 -1.75 -6.42
C GLY A 104 -6.12 -1.57 -5.76
N ASN A 105 -7.22 -1.76 -6.50
CA ASN A 105 -8.58 -1.68 -5.95
C ASN A 105 -9.58 -2.53 -6.75
N PRO A 106 -10.74 -2.90 -6.14
CA PRO A 106 -11.74 -3.73 -6.80
C PRO A 106 -12.30 -3.12 -8.10
N GLN A 107 -12.42 -1.80 -8.18
CA GLN A 107 -12.92 -1.11 -9.37
C GLN A 107 -11.97 -1.31 -10.57
N ASN A 108 -10.67 -1.17 -10.35
CA ASN A 108 -9.67 -1.41 -11.37
C ASN A 108 -9.60 -2.89 -11.76
N MET A 109 -9.85 -3.82 -10.83
CA MET A 109 -9.94 -5.26 -11.14
C MET A 109 -11.06 -5.54 -12.14
N ILE A 110 -12.25 -4.97 -11.92
CA ILE A 110 -13.39 -5.09 -12.85
C ILE A 110 -13.02 -4.52 -14.22
N ILE A 111 -12.41 -3.33 -14.25
CA ILE A 111 -11.97 -2.69 -15.50
C ILE A 111 -10.92 -3.56 -16.19
N GLY A 112 -9.96 -4.10 -15.46
CA GLY A 112 -8.89 -4.95 -15.98
C GLY A 112 -9.39 -6.22 -16.64
N VAL A 113 -10.33 -6.90 -16.00
CA VAL A 113 -10.97 -8.11 -16.55
C VAL A 113 -11.84 -7.78 -17.78
N ALA A 114 -12.62 -6.70 -17.73
CA ALA A 114 -13.57 -6.34 -18.77
C ALA A 114 -12.90 -5.71 -20.01
N SER A 115 -11.88 -4.88 -19.84
CA SER A 115 -11.28 -4.07 -20.92
C SER A 115 -10.32 -4.85 -21.81
N LYS A 116 -9.77 -5.97 -21.31
CA LYS A 116 -8.71 -6.75 -21.99
C LYS A 116 -7.45 -5.93 -22.30
N ILE A 117 -7.24 -4.80 -21.63
CA ILE A 117 -6.03 -3.99 -21.74
C ILE A 117 -4.87 -4.77 -21.10
N PRO A 118 -3.69 -4.86 -21.72
CA PRO A 118 -2.52 -5.46 -21.08
C PRO A 118 -2.13 -4.76 -19.77
N TYR A 119 -1.75 -5.51 -18.76
CA TYR A 119 -1.39 -4.99 -17.43
C TYR A 119 -0.32 -3.90 -17.50
N ALA A 120 0.75 -4.12 -18.29
CA ALA A 120 1.81 -3.15 -18.50
C ALA A 120 1.32 -1.84 -19.14
N GLN A 121 0.40 -1.94 -20.08
CA GLN A 121 -0.18 -0.76 -20.75
C GLN A 121 -1.04 0.06 -19.79
N PHE A 122 -1.83 -0.59 -18.93
CA PHE A 122 -2.61 0.10 -17.91
C PHE A 122 -1.70 0.88 -16.95
N ILE A 123 -0.63 0.25 -16.45
CA ILE A 123 0.35 0.92 -15.59
C ILE A 123 0.99 2.11 -16.31
N ALA A 124 1.39 1.95 -17.56
CA ALA A 124 2.02 3.02 -18.33
C ALA A 124 1.14 4.29 -18.43
N TYR A 125 -0.19 4.11 -18.52
CA TYR A 125 -1.12 5.24 -18.51
C TYR A 125 -1.45 5.77 -17.12
N MET A 126 -1.54 4.90 -16.11
CA MET A 126 -2.06 5.25 -14.80
C MET A 126 -0.98 5.61 -13.77
N ALA A 127 0.30 5.23 -14.01
CA ALA A 127 1.37 5.51 -13.06
C ALA A 127 1.60 7.01 -12.84
N LEU A 128 1.59 7.81 -13.92
CA LEU A 128 1.78 9.26 -13.83
C LEU A 128 0.61 9.95 -13.09
N PRO A 129 -0.67 9.72 -13.43
CA PRO A 129 -1.81 10.21 -12.65
C PRO A 129 -1.75 9.82 -11.18
N ALA A 130 -1.40 8.56 -10.86
CA ALA A 130 -1.27 8.10 -9.48
C ALA A 130 -0.16 8.83 -8.72
N LEU A 131 1.01 8.99 -9.35
CA LEU A 131 2.13 9.72 -8.75
C LEU A 131 1.77 11.19 -8.50
N LEU A 132 1.17 11.87 -9.49
CA LEU A 132 0.73 13.25 -9.32
C LEU A 132 -0.32 13.38 -8.21
N SER A 133 -1.26 12.44 -8.10
CA SER A 133 -2.24 12.41 -7.02
C SER A 133 -1.58 12.26 -5.66
N LEU A 134 -0.57 11.39 -5.52
CA LEU A 134 0.21 11.24 -4.27
C LEU A 134 0.94 12.53 -3.91
N LEU A 135 1.55 13.21 -4.87
CA LEU A 135 2.23 14.48 -4.65
C LEU A 135 1.26 15.59 -4.23
N VAL A 136 0.07 15.65 -4.84
CA VAL A 136 -0.99 16.59 -4.43
C VAL A 136 -1.46 16.28 -3.02
N VAL A 137 -1.74 15.02 -2.68
CA VAL A 137 -2.10 14.60 -1.31
C VAL A 137 -1.05 15.06 -0.32
N LEU A 138 0.23 14.80 -0.59
CA LEU A 138 1.33 15.22 0.28
C LEU A 138 1.40 16.73 0.43
N ALA A 139 1.33 17.47 -0.67
CA ALA A 139 1.40 18.95 -0.66
C ALA A 139 0.25 19.55 0.15
N VAL A 140 -0.98 19.08 -0.06
CA VAL A 140 -2.16 19.53 0.68
C VAL A 140 -2.02 19.25 2.17
N LEU A 141 -1.60 18.04 2.56
CA LEU A 141 -1.42 17.68 3.97
C LEU A 141 -0.31 18.50 4.64
N LEU A 142 0.82 18.69 3.97
CA LEU A 142 1.91 19.53 4.49
C LEU A 142 1.49 20.98 4.64
N PHE A 143 0.65 21.51 3.75
CA PHE A 143 0.12 22.86 3.84
C PHE A 143 -0.91 22.97 4.98
N MET A 144 -1.92 22.08 5.01
CA MET A 144 -3.00 22.13 6.00
C MET A 144 -2.49 21.94 7.43
N PHE A 145 -1.57 21.00 7.64
CA PHE A 145 -1.05 20.64 8.97
C PHE A 145 0.34 21.21 9.25
N SER A 146 0.74 22.26 8.53
CA SER A 146 2.07 22.89 8.68
C SER A 146 2.38 23.34 10.12
N LYS A 147 1.37 23.76 10.88
CA LYS A 147 1.49 24.20 12.29
C LYS A 147 1.50 23.03 13.28
N GLU A 148 0.91 21.90 12.91
CA GLU A 148 0.80 20.71 13.77
C GLU A 148 1.96 19.73 13.58
N LEU A 149 2.76 19.93 12.52
CA LEU A 149 3.95 19.12 12.22
C LEU A 149 5.21 19.84 12.71
N PRO A 150 5.65 19.62 13.95
CA PRO A 150 6.77 20.35 14.54
C PRO A 150 8.09 20.02 13.83
N HIS A 151 9.01 21.01 13.83
CA HIS A 151 10.38 20.82 13.36
C HIS A 151 11.27 20.24 14.47
N ARG A 152 10.98 19.00 14.88
CA ARG A 152 11.78 18.28 15.85
C ARG A 152 12.28 16.95 15.29
N SER A 153 13.37 16.42 15.85
CA SER A 153 13.81 15.08 15.52
C SER A 153 12.93 14.05 16.21
N ILE A 154 12.61 12.97 15.48
CA ILE A 154 11.94 11.79 16.01
C ILE A 154 13.01 10.73 16.25
N HIS A 155 13.03 10.17 17.44
CA HIS A 155 13.88 9.03 17.78
C HIS A 155 12.97 7.82 18.00
N PRO A 156 13.02 6.82 17.12
CA PRO A 156 12.26 5.60 17.34
C PRO A 156 12.84 4.84 18.53
N GLU A 157 11.98 4.51 19.48
CA GLU A 157 12.35 3.65 20.61
C GLU A 157 11.83 2.23 20.36
N GLY A 158 12.68 1.25 20.62
CA GLY A 158 12.33 -0.16 20.61
C GLY A 158 13.03 -1.01 19.54
N PRO A 159 13.10 -2.32 19.77
CA PRO A 159 13.70 -3.26 18.85
C PRO A 159 12.81 -3.48 17.63
N PRO A 160 13.40 -3.93 16.49
CA PRO A 160 12.63 -4.28 15.31
C PRO A 160 11.60 -5.38 15.65
N PRO A 161 10.40 -5.34 15.03
CA PRO A 161 9.39 -6.36 15.28
C PRO A 161 9.89 -7.73 14.84
N PRO A 162 9.53 -8.80 15.56
CA PRO A 162 9.84 -10.15 15.12
C PRO A 162 9.13 -10.44 13.81
N VAL A 163 9.87 -10.96 12.83
CA VAL A 163 9.40 -11.27 11.48
C VAL A 163 9.56 -12.77 11.24
N ASP A 164 8.52 -13.42 10.74
CA ASP A 164 8.65 -14.78 10.21
C ASP A 164 9.36 -14.75 8.85
N ARG A 165 10.69 -14.95 8.88
CA ARG A 165 11.54 -14.87 7.69
C ARG A 165 11.12 -15.88 6.62
N ARG A 166 10.73 -17.10 7.02
CA ARG A 166 10.32 -18.14 6.08
C ARG A 166 9.05 -17.73 5.34
N LEU A 167 8.04 -17.31 6.09
CA LEU A 167 6.78 -16.88 5.52
C LEU A 167 6.96 -15.60 4.67
N MET A 168 7.81 -14.66 5.12
CA MET A 168 8.15 -13.45 4.37
C MET A 168 8.75 -13.77 3.00
N VAL A 169 9.71 -14.71 2.94
CA VAL A 169 10.35 -15.13 1.68
C VAL A 169 9.31 -15.79 0.75
N ILE A 170 8.48 -16.69 1.28
CA ILE A 170 7.42 -17.33 0.49
C ILE A 170 6.47 -16.30 -0.09
N CYS A 171 5.98 -15.37 0.74
CA CYS A 171 5.09 -14.30 0.27
C CYS A 171 5.77 -13.39 -0.77
N SER A 172 7.05 -13.07 -0.58
CA SER A 172 7.80 -12.24 -1.53
C SER A 172 7.96 -12.93 -2.89
N ILE A 173 8.22 -14.25 -2.88
CA ILE A 173 8.28 -15.06 -4.11
C ILE A 173 6.90 -15.11 -4.78
N ALA A 174 5.83 -15.30 -4.01
CA ALA A 174 4.46 -15.30 -4.53
C ALA A 174 4.11 -13.94 -5.17
N VAL A 175 4.39 -12.83 -4.49
CA VAL A 175 4.18 -11.47 -5.07
C VAL A 175 4.95 -11.31 -6.37
N ALA A 176 6.25 -11.67 -6.38
CA ALA A 176 7.08 -11.58 -7.58
C ALA A 176 6.53 -12.47 -8.72
N GLY A 177 6.13 -13.71 -8.41
CA GLY A 177 5.54 -14.63 -9.39
C GLY A 177 4.24 -14.11 -9.99
N ILE A 178 3.34 -13.57 -9.15
CA ILE A 178 2.08 -12.96 -9.59
C ILE A 178 2.37 -11.76 -10.52
N LEU A 179 3.29 -10.88 -10.14
CA LEU A 179 3.65 -9.73 -10.96
C LEU A 179 4.23 -10.16 -12.31
N VAL A 180 5.16 -11.13 -12.30
CA VAL A 180 5.72 -11.67 -13.55
C VAL A 180 4.61 -12.25 -14.44
N ALA A 181 3.66 -13.01 -13.89
CA ALA A 181 2.54 -13.57 -14.62
C ALA A 181 1.65 -12.46 -15.25
N PHE A 182 1.39 -11.38 -14.51
CA PHE A 182 0.62 -10.25 -15.02
C PHE A 182 1.33 -9.52 -16.17
N PHE A 183 2.64 -9.30 -16.04
CA PHE A 183 3.44 -8.69 -17.12
C PHE A 183 3.60 -9.62 -18.32
N ALA A 184 3.58 -10.95 -18.12
CA ALA A 184 3.58 -11.93 -19.19
C ALA A 184 2.22 -12.06 -19.92
N GLY A 185 1.18 -11.34 -19.45
CA GLY A 185 -0.15 -11.36 -20.07
C GLY A 185 -0.99 -12.60 -19.73
N LEU A 186 -0.65 -13.31 -18.68
CA LEU A 186 -1.46 -14.42 -18.17
C LEU A 186 -2.77 -13.90 -17.56
N PRO A 187 -3.85 -14.71 -17.55
CA PRO A 187 -5.13 -14.30 -16.96
C PRO A 187 -4.97 -13.90 -15.50
N LEU A 188 -5.41 -12.67 -15.15
CA LEU A 188 -5.23 -12.08 -13.82
C LEU A 188 -5.82 -12.95 -12.70
N SER A 189 -7.02 -13.50 -12.93
CA SER A 189 -7.74 -14.33 -11.97
C SER A 189 -6.97 -15.57 -11.57
N TRP A 190 -6.46 -16.33 -12.52
CA TRP A 190 -5.70 -17.56 -12.28
C TRP A 190 -4.32 -17.31 -11.70
N SER A 191 -3.66 -16.23 -12.14
CA SER A 191 -2.33 -15.86 -11.64
C SER A 191 -2.34 -15.47 -10.16
N ALA A 192 -3.45 -14.99 -9.64
CA ALA A 192 -3.58 -14.58 -8.24
C ALA A 192 -3.90 -15.74 -7.27
N LEU A 193 -4.24 -16.95 -7.78
CA LEU A 193 -4.54 -18.12 -6.96
C LEU A 193 -3.35 -19.07 -6.76
N VAL A 194 -2.27 -18.89 -7.49
CA VAL A 194 -1.03 -19.70 -7.40
C VAL A 194 -0.10 -19.15 -6.32
#